data_1bb5eb04928ac8621d1b630bc209b0da
#
_entry.id   1bb5eb04928ac8621d1b630bc209b0da
#
_cell.length_a   1.000
_cell.length_b   1.000
_cell.length_c   1.000
_cell.angle_alpha   90.00
_cell.angle_beta   90.00
_cell.angle_gamma   90.00
#
_symmetry.space_group_name_H-M   'P 1'
#
loop_
_entity.id
_entity.type
_entity.pdbx_description
1 polymer ?
#
loop_
_entity_poly.entity_id
_entity_poly.type
_entity_poly.pdbx_seq_one_letter_code
_entity_poly.pdbx_strand_id
1 'polypeptide(L)'
;PEATIQEIINECRLAITWLQLNSNQFNYNPNKIFISGSSAGAHLTAMCALNNNNIINANLEKIAGVILVSGVYDLEPIVKTTINKAIGMDNNSAIEASPLFKDLKNMPDTIIAWGEIETSEFKEQSINFAKALSTNGTKVETLEIRNRNHFDIILDLGNYNEDLGRKVINMIKGENS
;
A
#
# COMPACT_ATOMS: atom_id res chain seq x y z
N PRO A 1 21.62 -3.62 -6.51
CA PRO A 1 20.90 -4.15 -5.34
C PRO A 1 21.17 -5.64 -5.19
N GLU A 2 21.11 -6.13 -3.94
CA GLU A 2 21.33 -7.57 -3.64
C GLU A 2 20.05 -8.37 -3.76
N ALA A 3 18.87 -7.70 -3.81
CA ALA A 3 17.55 -8.32 -3.92
C ALA A 3 16.72 -7.66 -5.02
N THR A 4 15.90 -8.45 -5.69
CA THR A 4 14.90 -8.00 -6.66
C THR A 4 13.65 -7.47 -5.95
N ILE A 5 12.83 -6.68 -6.65
CA ILE A 5 11.54 -6.20 -6.11
C ILE A 5 10.65 -7.39 -5.69
N GLN A 6 10.63 -8.48 -6.46
CA GLN A 6 9.82 -9.65 -6.15
C GLN A 6 10.29 -10.38 -4.89
N GLU A 7 11.60 -10.47 -4.65
CA GLU A 7 12.16 -11.03 -3.43
C GLU A 7 11.76 -10.18 -2.21
N ILE A 8 11.88 -8.85 -2.31
CA ILE A 8 11.47 -7.92 -1.24
C ILE A 8 9.98 -8.07 -0.92
N ILE A 9 9.11 -8.16 -1.94
CA ILE A 9 7.67 -8.40 -1.75
C ILE A 9 7.44 -9.72 -1.02
N ASN A 10 8.12 -10.78 -1.40
CA ASN A 10 7.98 -12.10 -0.79
C ASN A 10 8.45 -12.10 0.68
N GLU A 11 9.54 -11.44 0.99
CA GLU A 11 10.05 -11.29 2.37
C GLU A 11 9.04 -10.53 3.25
N CYS A 12 8.46 -9.44 2.74
CA CYS A 12 7.44 -8.68 3.47
C CYS A 12 6.16 -9.50 3.69
N ARG A 13 5.73 -10.31 2.72
CA ARG A 13 4.61 -11.24 2.87
C ARG A 13 4.90 -12.31 3.91
N LEU A 14 6.11 -12.86 3.94
CA LEU A 14 6.53 -13.79 4.99
C LEU A 14 6.49 -13.15 6.37
N ALA A 15 6.90 -11.88 6.51
CA ALA A 15 6.81 -11.16 7.76
C ALA A 15 5.35 -10.97 8.24
N ILE A 16 4.43 -10.63 7.32
CA ILE A 16 2.99 -10.55 7.62
C ILE A 16 2.45 -11.93 8.08
N THR A 17 2.81 -12.97 7.34
CA THR A 17 2.44 -14.36 7.70
C THR A 17 2.96 -14.73 9.08
N TRP A 18 4.21 -14.41 9.37
CA TRP A 18 4.82 -14.66 10.67
C TRP A 18 4.06 -13.94 11.79
N LEU A 19 3.69 -12.68 11.59
CA LEU A 19 2.86 -11.95 12.54
C LEU A 19 1.54 -12.67 12.79
N GLN A 20 0.82 -13.07 11.74
CA GLN A 20 -0.46 -13.77 11.89
C GLN A 20 -0.33 -15.07 12.69
N LEU A 21 0.68 -15.87 12.40
CA LEU A 21 0.92 -17.15 13.06
C LEU A 21 1.38 -17.01 14.53
N ASN A 22 2.02 -15.91 14.89
CA ASN A 22 2.57 -15.69 16.23
C ASN A 22 1.72 -14.72 17.08
N SER A 23 0.49 -14.41 16.65
CA SER A 23 -0.41 -13.48 17.33
C SER A 23 -0.64 -13.83 18.81
N ASN A 24 -0.76 -15.10 19.15
CA ASN A 24 -0.93 -15.58 20.53
C ASN A 24 0.28 -15.26 21.42
N GLN A 25 1.50 -15.33 20.87
CA GLN A 25 2.73 -15.02 21.60
C GLN A 25 2.79 -13.54 22.02
N PHE A 26 2.22 -12.65 21.20
CA PHE A 26 2.27 -11.20 21.40
C PHE A 26 0.92 -10.63 21.85
N ASN A 27 -0.07 -11.48 22.11
CA ASN A 27 -1.38 -11.12 22.64
C ASN A 27 -2.13 -10.04 21.83
N TYR A 28 -2.21 -10.22 20.50
CA TYR A 28 -3.03 -9.40 19.62
C TYR A 28 -3.96 -10.24 18.74
N ASN A 29 -4.97 -9.59 18.16
CA ASN A 29 -5.93 -10.25 17.27
C ASN A 29 -5.35 -10.33 15.84
N PRO A 30 -5.09 -11.53 15.27
CA PRO A 30 -4.55 -11.70 13.93
C PRO A 30 -5.48 -11.16 12.82
N ASN A 31 -6.78 -11.01 13.09
CA ASN A 31 -7.77 -10.42 12.20
C ASN A 31 -7.76 -8.88 12.20
N LYS A 32 -6.91 -8.25 13.00
CA LYS A 32 -6.78 -6.78 13.12
C LYS A 32 -5.38 -6.30 12.76
N ILE A 33 -4.78 -6.89 11.73
CA ILE A 33 -3.52 -6.41 11.17
C ILE A 33 -3.82 -5.40 10.07
N PHE A 34 -3.31 -4.19 10.24
CA PHE A 34 -3.32 -3.13 9.24
C PHE A 34 -1.91 -2.94 8.73
N ILE A 35 -1.77 -2.70 7.43
CA ILE A 35 -0.46 -2.43 6.82
C ILE A 35 -0.44 -1.06 6.18
N SER A 36 0.67 -0.37 6.30
CA SER A 36 0.84 0.98 5.76
C SER A 36 2.20 1.18 5.11
N GLY A 37 2.26 2.12 4.20
CA GLY A 37 3.51 2.51 3.57
C GLY A 37 3.42 3.87 2.88
N SER A 38 4.57 4.48 2.66
CA SER A 38 4.71 5.75 1.97
C SER A 38 5.64 5.62 0.76
N SER A 39 5.31 6.27 -0.36
CA SER A 39 6.12 6.29 -1.58
C SER A 39 6.38 4.87 -2.11
N ALA A 40 7.63 4.44 -2.25
CA ALA A 40 7.99 3.06 -2.57
C ALA A 40 7.44 2.05 -1.54
N GLY A 41 7.31 2.46 -0.27
CA GLY A 41 6.67 1.66 0.76
C GLY A 41 5.17 1.48 0.53
N ALA A 42 4.46 2.46 -0.04
CA ALA A 42 3.06 2.31 -0.43
C ALA A 42 2.89 1.32 -1.58
N HIS A 43 3.79 1.36 -2.58
CA HIS A 43 3.88 0.33 -3.62
C HIS A 43 4.03 -1.07 -3.00
N LEU A 44 5.03 -1.24 -2.13
CA LEU A 44 5.30 -2.52 -1.46
C LEU A 44 4.10 -3.00 -0.64
N THR A 45 3.46 -2.08 0.10
CA THR A 45 2.25 -2.36 0.88
C THR A 45 1.10 -2.83 -0.02
N ALA A 46 0.86 -2.15 -1.14
CA ALA A 46 -0.15 -2.57 -2.12
C ALA A 46 0.14 -3.98 -2.67
N MET A 47 1.40 -4.24 -3.07
CA MET A 47 1.81 -5.56 -3.56
C MET A 47 1.67 -6.66 -2.49
N CYS A 48 1.90 -6.35 -1.22
CA CYS A 48 1.71 -7.30 -0.12
C CYS A 48 0.22 -7.58 0.15
N ALA A 49 -0.64 -6.57 0.00
CA ALA A 49 -2.08 -6.69 0.25
C ALA A 49 -2.83 -7.42 -0.88
N LEU A 50 -2.30 -7.38 -2.10
CA LEU A 50 -2.89 -8.08 -3.24
C LEU A 50 -2.89 -9.58 -3.00
N ASN A 51 -4.06 -10.19 -3.24
CA ASN A 51 -4.29 -11.60 -2.98
C ASN A 51 -3.38 -12.45 -3.86
N ASN A 52 -2.44 -13.13 -3.25
CA ASN A 52 -1.59 -14.12 -3.89
C ASN A 52 -1.97 -15.49 -3.34
N ASN A 53 -2.92 -16.15 -4.00
CA ASN A 53 -3.36 -17.51 -3.66
C ASN A 53 -2.23 -18.56 -3.66
N ASN A 54 -0.99 -18.14 -3.93
CA ASN A 54 0.17 -19.03 -4.13
C ASN A 54 1.19 -19.02 -2.98
N ILE A 55 1.02 -18.18 -1.95
CA ILE A 55 1.98 -18.13 -0.84
C ILE A 55 1.31 -18.57 0.47
N ILE A 56 1.59 -19.79 0.84
CA ILE A 56 1.55 -20.42 2.18
C ILE A 56 0.21 -20.35 2.92
N ASN A 57 -0.55 -21.44 2.84
CA ASN A 57 -1.75 -21.80 3.61
C ASN A 57 -3.01 -20.96 3.38
N ALA A 58 -4.00 -21.60 2.80
CA ALA A 58 -5.36 -21.09 2.54
C ALA A 58 -6.15 -20.64 3.80
N ASN A 59 -5.54 -20.65 4.97
CA ASN A 59 -6.16 -20.35 6.25
C ASN A 59 -5.55 -19.13 6.96
N LEU A 60 -4.73 -18.31 6.26
CA LEU A 60 -4.27 -17.06 6.85
C LEU A 60 -5.40 -16.03 6.88
N GLU A 61 -5.49 -15.35 8.00
CA GLU A 61 -6.45 -14.28 8.21
C GLU A 61 -6.23 -13.13 7.22
N LYS A 62 -7.29 -12.47 6.81
CA LYS A 62 -7.19 -11.33 5.90
C LYS A 62 -6.57 -10.14 6.64
N ILE A 63 -5.78 -9.35 5.90
CA ILE A 63 -5.37 -8.00 6.34
C ILE A 63 -6.65 -7.18 6.55
N ALA A 64 -6.76 -6.50 7.69
CA ALA A 64 -7.96 -5.78 8.10
C ALA A 64 -8.13 -4.44 7.36
N GLY A 65 -7.03 -3.83 6.94
CA GLY A 65 -7.04 -2.60 6.15
C GLY A 65 -5.66 -2.19 5.68
N VAL A 66 -5.65 -1.30 4.69
CA VAL A 66 -4.44 -0.87 3.98
C VAL A 66 -4.38 0.65 3.93
N ILE A 67 -3.23 1.23 4.23
CA ILE A 67 -3.01 2.68 4.18
C ILE A 67 -1.84 2.97 3.23
N LEU A 68 -2.11 3.68 2.15
CA LEU A 68 -1.17 3.96 1.07
C LEU A 68 -0.97 5.48 0.96
N VAL A 69 0.25 5.93 1.25
CA VAL A 69 0.56 7.36 1.25
C VAL A 69 1.52 7.67 0.10
N SER A 70 1.09 8.55 -0.82
CA SER A 70 1.92 9.06 -1.93
C SER A 70 2.61 7.96 -2.73
N GLY A 71 1.87 6.89 -3.06
CA GLY A 71 2.42 5.68 -3.66
C GLY A 71 2.63 5.76 -5.16
N VAL A 72 3.34 4.76 -5.68
CA VAL A 72 3.52 4.51 -7.11
C VAL A 72 2.92 3.14 -7.43
N TYR A 73 1.98 3.07 -8.37
CA TYR A 73 1.21 1.85 -8.65
C TYR A 73 1.33 1.38 -10.09
N ASP A 74 1.85 2.23 -10.97
CA ASP A 74 2.32 1.92 -12.31
C ASP A 74 3.81 2.28 -12.38
N LEU A 75 4.66 1.27 -12.57
CA LEU A 75 6.11 1.43 -12.61
C LEU A 75 6.67 1.64 -14.03
N GLU A 76 5.85 1.54 -15.08
CA GLU A 76 6.34 1.74 -16.46
C GLU A 76 7.01 3.12 -16.64
N PRO A 77 6.45 4.24 -16.11
CA PRO A 77 7.12 5.54 -16.22
C PRO A 77 8.50 5.57 -15.54
N ILE A 78 8.69 4.79 -14.47
CA ILE A 78 9.96 4.75 -13.71
C ILE A 78 11.11 4.20 -14.57
N VAL A 79 10.82 3.29 -15.52
CA VAL A 79 11.84 2.66 -16.38
C VAL A 79 12.72 3.70 -17.10
N LYS A 80 12.14 4.86 -17.45
CA LYS A 80 12.81 5.95 -18.17
C LYS A 80 13.48 6.98 -17.26
N THR A 81 13.43 6.80 -15.96
CA THR A 81 13.99 7.76 -14.98
C THR A 81 15.38 7.36 -14.54
N THR A 82 16.09 8.29 -13.88
CA THR A 82 17.38 8.01 -13.26
C THR A 82 17.30 7.02 -12.11
N ILE A 83 16.13 6.89 -11.47
CA ILE A 83 15.85 5.94 -10.39
C ILE A 83 16.05 4.51 -10.89
N ASN A 84 15.65 4.23 -12.12
CA ASN A 84 15.78 2.88 -12.71
C ASN A 84 17.22 2.43 -12.90
N LYS A 85 18.20 3.33 -12.92
CA LYS A 85 19.63 2.93 -12.99
C LYS A 85 20.04 2.03 -11.82
N ALA A 86 19.43 2.23 -10.65
CA ALA A 86 19.69 1.43 -9.47
C ALA A 86 18.83 0.14 -9.41
N ILE A 87 17.64 0.18 -10.00
CA ILE A 87 16.67 -0.92 -9.95
C ILE A 87 16.87 -1.90 -11.10
N GLY A 88 17.14 -1.39 -12.30
CA GLY A 88 17.43 -2.21 -13.50
C GLY A 88 16.18 -2.88 -14.10
N MET A 89 14.98 -2.28 -13.94
CA MET A 89 13.77 -2.80 -14.57
C MET A 89 13.76 -2.57 -16.08
N ASP A 90 13.24 -3.54 -16.81
CA ASP A 90 12.71 -3.36 -18.15
C ASP A 90 11.20 -3.15 -18.13
N ASN A 91 10.57 -2.95 -19.29
CA ASN A 91 9.12 -2.72 -19.35
C ASN A 91 8.31 -3.92 -18.82
N ASN A 92 8.75 -5.15 -19.07
CA ASN A 92 8.03 -6.34 -18.63
C ASN A 92 8.08 -6.47 -17.10
N SER A 93 9.26 -6.34 -16.52
CA SER A 93 9.44 -6.39 -15.06
C SER A 93 8.74 -5.22 -14.36
N ALA A 94 8.66 -4.04 -14.98
CA ALA A 94 7.89 -2.92 -14.45
C ALA A 94 6.38 -3.23 -14.42
N ILE A 95 5.80 -3.76 -15.51
CA ILE A 95 4.41 -4.19 -15.55
C ILE A 95 4.14 -5.30 -14.51
N GLU A 96 5.03 -6.28 -14.43
CA GLU A 96 4.93 -7.36 -13.45
C GLU A 96 5.01 -6.88 -12.00
N ALA A 97 5.74 -5.83 -11.73
CA ALA A 97 5.85 -5.24 -10.40
C ALA A 97 4.81 -4.15 -10.12
N SER A 98 3.97 -3.77 -11.07
CA SER A 98 2.95 -2.72 -10.89
C SER A 98 1.67 -3.26 -10.27
N PRO A 99 1.26 -2.77 -9.08
CA PRO A 99 -0.01 -3.14 -8.46
C PRO A 99 -1.22 -2.88 -9.35
N LEU A 100 -1.20 -1.80 -10.14
CA LEU A 100 -2.30 -1.39 -11.02
C LEU A 100 -2.69 -2.46 -12.05
N PHE A 101 -1.74 -3.30 -12.47
CA PHE A 101 -1.95 -4.34 -13.49
C PHE A 101 -2.18 -5.74 -12.89
N LYS A 102 -2.39 -5.86 -11.59
CA LYS A 102 -2.69 -7.11 -10.90
C LYS A 102 -4.19 -7.37 -10.79
N ASP A 103 -4.56 -8.57 -10.37
CA ASP A 103 -5.94 -8.85 -9.96
C ASP A 103 -6.23 -8.09 -8.66
N LEU A 104 -7.05 -7.04 -8.75
CA LEU A 104 -7.40 -6.14 -7.65
C LEU A 104 -8.58 -6.63 -6.81
N LYS A 105 -9.15 -7.79 -7.13
CA LYS A 105 -10.28 -8.36 -6.38
C LYS A 105 -9.86 -8.71 -4.95
N ASN A 106 -10.79 -8.50 -4.04
CA ASN A 106 -10.62 -8.82 -2.61
C ASN A 106 -9.49 -8.05 -1.90
N MET A 107 -9.07 -6.90 -2.45
CA MET A 107 -8.24 -5.96 -1.69
C MET A 107 -8.99 -5.56 -0.41
N PRO A 108 -8.30 -5.46 0.74
CA PRO A 108 -8.90 -4.95 1.96
C PRO A 108 -9.37 -3.50 1.82
N ASP A 109 -10.21 -3.04 2.75
CA ASP A 109 -10.58 -1.62 2.84
C ASP A 109 -9.30 -0.77 2.82
N THR A 110 -9.27 0.27 1.99
CA THR A 110 -8.03 0.98 1.67
C THR A 110 -8.20 2.49 1.82
N ILE A 111 -7.27 3.14 2.53
CA ILE A 111 -7.08 4.59 2.50
C ILE A 111 -5.92 4.89 1.54
N ILE A 112 -6.15 5.81 0.60
CA ILE A 112 -5.11 6.35 -0.30
C ILE A 112 -5.01 7.84 -0.06
N ALA A 113 -3.83 8.32 0.38
CA ALA A 113 -3.60 9.72 0.68
C ALA A 113 -2.42 10.27 -0.13
N TRP A 114 -2.48 11.55 -0.46
CA TRP A 114 -1.39 12.30 -1.10
C TRP A 114 -1.39 13.75 -0.64
N GLY A 115 -0.25 14.42 -0.75
CA GLY A 115 -0.11 15.81 -0.37
C GLY A 115 -0.58 16.78 -1.48
N GLU A 116 -1.19 17.88 -1.08
CA GLU A 116 -1.58 18.95 -2.00
C GLU A 116 -0.40 19.52 -2.80
N ILE A 117 0.79 19.53 -2.19
CA ILE A 117 2.03 20.11 -2.78
C ILE A 117 2.89 18.99 -3.42
N GLU A 118 2.29 17.91 -3.88
CA GLU A 118 2.99 16.88 -4.64
C GLU A 118 2.91 17.15 -6.14
N THR A 119 3.79 16.50 -6.91
CA THR A 119 3.73 16.57 -8.37
C THR A 119 2.47 15.88 -8.90
N SER A 120 2.05 16.27 -10.10
CA SER A 120 0.88 15.69 -10.78
C SER A 120 0.98 14.17 -10.89
N GLU A 121 2.19 13.64 -11.13
CA GLU A 121 2.43 12.22 -11.31
C GLU A 121 2.06 11.41 -10.08
N PHE A 122 2.44 11.84 -8.86
CA PHE A 122 2.05 11.15 -7.63
C PHE A 122 0.54 11.21 -7.37
N LYS A 123 -0.08 12.36 -7.65
CA LYS A 123 -1.53 12.53 -7.54
C LYS A 123 -2.26 11.61 -8.51
N GLU A 124 -1.87 11.60 -9.79
CA GLU A 124 -2.48 10.77 -10.83
C GLU A 124 -2.33 9.27 -10.53
N GLN A 125 -1.16 8.83 -10.08
CA GLN A 125 -0.92 7.46 -9.63
C GLN A 125 -1.92 7.04 -8.53
N SER A 126 -2.09 7.90 -7.53
CA SER A 126 -2.99 7.65 -6.40
C SER A 126 -4.46 7.63 -6.84
N ILE A 127 -4.90 8.59 -7.66
CA ILE A 127 -6.26 8.69 -8.18
C ILE A 127 -6.60 7.49 -9.08
N ASN A 128 -5.70 7.12 -9.99
CA ASN A 128 -5.91 6.02 -10.92
C ASN A 128 -6.01 4.67 -10.19
N PHE A 129 -5.15 4.45 -9.20
CA PHE A 129 -5.19 3.22 -8.41
C PHE A 129 -6.43 3.15 -7.52
N ALA A 130 -6.83 4.25 -6.89
CA ALA A 130 -8.07 4.33 -6.12
C ALA A 130 -9.30 3.99 -6.98
N LYS A 131 -9.36 4.54 -8.20
CA LYS A 131 -10.43 4.24 -9.17
C LYS A 131 -10.43 2.76 -9.57
N ALA A 132 -9.27 2.19 -9.84
CA ALA A 132 -9.13 0.78 -10.21
C ALA A 132 -9.61 -0.14 -9.07
N LEU A 133 -9.19 0.12 -7.83
CA LEU A 133 -9.63 -0.62 -6.65
C LEU A 133 -11.16 -0.53 -6.46
N SER A 134 -11.72 0.68 -6.50
CA SER A 134 -13.17 0.89 -6.36
C SER A 134 -13.98 0.17 -7.45
N THR A 135 -13.49 0.17 -8.69
CA THR A 135 -14.12 -0.55 -9.80
C THR A 135 -14.11 -2.07 -9.58
N ASN A 136 -13.13 -2.58 -8.84
CA ASN A 136 -13.02 -4.00 -8.47
C ASN A 136 -13.71 -4.34 -7.13
N GLY A 137 -14.50 -3.42 -6.57
CA GLY A 137 -15.35 -3.67 -5.39
C GLY A 137 -14.68 -3.40 -4.05
N THR A 138 -13.48 -2.83 -4.02
CA THR A 138 -12.82 -2.42 -2.78
C THR A 138 -13.44 -1.14 -2.26
N LYS A 139 -13.69 -1.07 -0.94
CA LYS A 139 -14.01 0.20 -0.27
C LYS A 139 -12.75 1.03 -0.17
N VAL A 140 -12.72 2.17 -0.89
CA VAL A 140 -11.56 3.07 -0.93
C VAL A 140 -11.96 4.44 -0.41
N GLU A 141 -11.18 4.99 0.50
CA GLU A 141 -11.25 6.38 0.91
C GLU A 141 -10.02 7.11 0.40
N THR A 142 -10.22 8.26 -0.26
CA THR A 142 -9.13 9.08 -0.82
C THR A 142 -9.01 10.39 -0.06
N LEU A 143 -7.78 10.83 0.21
CA LEU A 143 -7.48 12.07 0.95
C LEU A 143 -6.39 12.87 0.24
N GLU A 144 -6.71 14.09 -0.18
CA GLU A 144 -5.71 15.10 -0.52
C GLU A 144 -5.44 15.96 0.72
N ILE A 145 -4.25 15.84 1.29
CA ILE A 145 -3.89 16.51 2.55
C ILE A 145 -3.33 17.91 2.24
N ARG A 146 -4.03 18.92 2.72
CA ARG A 146 -3.66 20.33 2.49
C ARG A 146 -2.31 20.68 3.10
N ASN A 147 -1.56 21.53 2.38
CA ASN A 147 -0.25 22.06 2.80
C ASN A 147 0.78 20.95 3.11
N ARG A 148 0.62 19.72 2.59
CA ARG A 148 1.60 18.65 2.71
C ARG A 148 2.25 18.34 1.36
N ASN A 149 3.54 18.07 1.42
CA ASN A 149 4.34 17.57 0.31
C ASN A 149 4.65 16.07 0.50
N HIS A 150 5.35 15.48 -0.46
CA HIS A 150 5.70 14.06 -0.48
C HIS A 150 6.45 13.56 0.78
N PHE A 151 7.20 14.42 1.45
CA PHE A 151 8.08 14.02 2.56
C PHE A 151 7.47 14.24 3.94
N ASP A 152 6.56 15.19 4.08
CA ASP A 152 6.01 15.57 5.37
C ASP A 152 4.60 14.99 5.63
N ILE A 153 3.86 14.59 4.59
CA ILE A 153 2.54 13.98 4.74
C ILE A 153 2.55 12.73 5.63
N ILE A 154 3.61 11.93 5.59
CA ILE A 154 3.69 10.71 6.38
C ILE A 154 3.73 10.98 7.89
N LEU A 155 4.16 12.16 8.31
CA LEU A 155 4.19 12.55 9.71
C LEU A 155 2.78 12.68 10.31
N ASP A 156 1.78 12.92 9.47
CA ASP A 156 0.38 13.03 9.89
C ASP A 156 -0.25 11.67 10.22
N LEU A 157 0.34 10.57 9.74
CA LEU A 157 -0.20 9.22 9.96
C LEU A 157 -0.38 8.87 11.43
N GLY A 158 0.55 9.28 12.29
CA GLY A 158 0.53 9.04 13.74
C GLY A 158 -0.16 10.13 14.56
N ASN A 159 -0.70 11.16 13.93
CA ASN A 159 -1.27 12.32 14.63
C ASN A 159 -2.79 12.36 14.46
N TYR A 160 -3.54 12.05 15.54
CA TYR A 160 -5.01 12.06 15.53
C TYR A 160 -5.62 13.46 15.24
N ASN A 161 -4.90 14.54 15.49
CA ASN A 161 -5.38 15.89 15.19
C ASN A 161 -5.33 16.23 13.71
N GLU A 162 -4.57 15.49 12.92
CA GLU A 162 -4.48 15.64 11.46
C GLU A 162 -5.50 14.74 10.75
N ASP A 163 -5.92 15.14 9.56
CA ASP A 163 -6.95 14.41 8.81
C ASP A 163 -6.56 12.97 8.50
N LEU A 164 -5.33 12.73 8.06
CA LEU A 164 -4.84 11.39 7.77
C LEU A 164 -4.85 10.50 9.02
N GLY A 165 -4.27 10.96 10.12
CA GLY A 165 -4.19 10.18 11.35
C GLY A 165 -5.58 9.87 11.93
N ARG A 166 -6.49 10.85 11.91
CA ARG A 166 -7.88 10.66 12.35
C ARG A 166 -8.60 9.60 11.53
N LYS A 167 -8.48 9.63 10.19
CA LYS A 167 -9.09 8.64 9.31
C LYS A 167 -8.54 7.24 9.53
N VAL A 168 -7.23 7.12 9.70
CA VAL A 168 -6.57 5.83 10.00
C VAL A 168 -7.04 5.26 11.33
N ILE A 169 -7.11 6.07 12.38
CA ILE A 169 -7.60 5.61 13.69
C ILE A 169 -9.08 5.19 13.62
N ASN A 170 -9.92 5.92 12.88
CA ASN A 170 -11.32 5.52 12.68
C ASN A 170 -11.42 4.19 11.94
N MET A 171 -10.63 3.98 10.90
CA MET A 171 -10.55 2.68 10.21
C MET A 171 -10.16 1.54 11.17
N ILE A 172 -9.13 1.75 12.00
CA ILE A 172 -8.65 0.75 12.96
C ILE A 172 -9.72 0.42 14.01
N LYS A 173 -10.47 1.41 14.46
CA LYS A 173 -11.57 1.23 15.43
C LYS A 173 -12.84 0.66 14.79
N GLY A 174 -12.97 0.70 13.46
CA GLY A 174 -14.21 0.35 12.77
C GLY A 174 -15.32 1.41 12.94
N GLU A 175 -14.93 2.65 13.18
CA GLU A 175 -15.84 3.79 13.29
C GLU A 175 -16.12 4.34 11.88
N ASN A 176 -17.38 4.45 11.51
CA ASN A 176 -17.77 5.10 10.25
C ASN A 176 -17.50 6.62 10.37
N SER A 177 -16.82 7.16 9.36
CA SER A 177 -16.52 8.59 9.22
C SER A 177 -17.73 9.36 8.79
#